data_5ff10aaf3e0c7798e650a08e7bd49e2c
#
_entry.id   5ff10aaf3e0c7798e650a08e7bd49e2c
#
_cell.length_a   1.000
_cell.length_b   1.000
_cell.length_c   1.000
_cell.angle_alpha   90.00
_cell.angle_beta   90.00
_cell.angle_gamma   90.00
#
_symmetry.space_group_name_H-M   'P 1'
#
loop_
_entity.id
_entity.type
_entity.pdbx_description
1 polymer ?
#
loop_
_entity_poly.entity_id
_entity_poly.type
_entity_poly.pdbx_seq_one_letter_code
_entity_poly.pdbx_strand_id
1 'polypeptide(L)'
;VHVSLVAARALNNIIGNGPNIPWQVKGEQKLFREITIGGILIMGRKTYESIGRPLPGRSTIIVTRNSAYSVPGCEIASSLITALQSVSDDPRPVFIVGGGQIYQQALAQGLANAVHLTTIQTEVEGDITFPDFPTPDFKLVKETHFASNIDYLYQYFEKIPGPIE
;
A
#
# COMPACT_ATOMS: atom_id res chain seq x y z
N VAL A 1 9.32 9.97 -10.77
CA VAL A 1 8.07 9.75 -10.05
C VAL A 1 8.36 9.20 -8.66
N HIS A 2 7.65 9.67 -7.65
CA HIS A 2 7.80 9.17 -6.28
C HIS A 2 6.82 8.04 -6.02
N VAL A 3 7.33 6.87 -5.64
CA VAL A 3 6.54 5.67 -5.39
C VAL A 3 6.64 5.29 -3.92
N SER A 4 5.50 5.23 -3.25
CA SER A 4 5.41 4.80 -1.85
C SER A 4 4.56 3.55 -1.72
N LEU A 5 4.91 2.68 -0.76
CA LEU A 5 3.97 1.69 -0.25
C LEU A 5 3.11 2.33 0.84
N VAL A 6 1.84 1.97 0.87
CA VAL A 6 0.94 2.33 1.97
C VAL A 6 0.30 1.06 2.48
N ALA A 7 0.55 0.72 3.73
CA ALA A 7 0.06 -0.53 4.32
C ALA A 7 -0.35 -0.33 5.77
N ALA A 8 -1.31 -1.14 6.21
CA ALA A 8 -1.64 -1.31 7.61
C ALA A 8 -1.52 -2.80 7.95
N ARG A 9 -0.95 -3.10 9.10
CA ARG A 9 -0.75 -4.46 9.61
C ARG A 9 -1.10 -4.54 11.09
N ALA A 10 -1.43 -5.74 11.56
CA ALA A 10 -1.53 -6.01 12.99
C ALA A 10 -0.14 -6.24 13.61
N LEU A 11 -0.07 -6.33 14.94
CA LEU A 11 1.19 -6.61 15.65
C LEU A 11 1.85 -7.92 15.19
N ASN A 12 1.06 -8.92 14.85
CA ASN A 12 1.56 -10.19 14.32
C ASN A 12 1.73 -10.20 12.80
N ASN A 13 1.81 -9.03 12.20
CA ASN A 13 2.10 -8.82 10.78
C ASN A 13 0.99 -9.27 9.81
N ILE A 14 -0.19 -9.55 10.29
CA ILE A 14 -1.35 -9.92 9.47
C ILE A 14 -1.92 -8.67 8.79
N ILE A 15 -2.21 -8.77 7.50
CA ILE A 15 -2.83 -7.69 6.71
C ILE A 15 -4.17 -8.08 6.10
N GLY A 16 -4.54 -9.35 6.16
CA GLY A 16 -5.80 -9.82 5.61
C GLY A 16 -6.22 -11.18 6.13
N ASN A 17 -7.51 -11.45 6.05
CA ASN A 17 -8.12 -12.74 6.36
C ASN A 17 -9.10 -13.07 5.23
N GLY A 18 -8.63 -13.85 4.23
CA GLY A 18 -9.36 -14.02 2.99
C GLY A 18 -9.60 -12.67 2.31
N PRO A 19 -10.84 -12.34 1.92
CA PRO A 19 -11.14 -11.05 1.28
C PRO A 19 -11.30 -9.88 2.25
N ASN A 20 -11.20 -10.12 3.57
CA ASN A 20 -11.50 -9.13 4.58
C ASN A 20 -10.24 -8.57 5.24
N ILE A 21 -10.35 -7.31 5.70
CA ILE A 21 -9.40 -6.70 6.61
C ILE A 21 -9.85 -7.06 8.03
N PRO A 22 -8.96 -7.68 8.87
CA PRO A 22 -9.40 -8.31 10.12
C PRO A 22 -9.53 -7.35 11.32
N TRP A 23 -9.71 -6.06 11.07
CA TRP A 23 -9.92 -5.07 12.14
C TRP A 23 -10.84 -3.97 11.70
N GLN A 24 -11.38 -3.25 12.68
CA GLN A 24 -12.08 -1.99 12.48
C GLN A 24 -11.50 -0.98 13.49
N VAL A 25 -10.78 0.01 12.96
CA VAL A 25 -10.06 1.00 13.75
C VAL A 25 -10.46 2.40 13.31
N LYS A 26 -11.03 3.17 14.23
CA LYS A 26 -11.46 4.54 13.94
C LYS A 26 -10.27 5.45 13.67
N GLY A 27 -10.32 6.19 12.57
CA GLY A 27 -9.29 7.13 12.16
C GLY A 27 -8.28 6.56 11.18
N GLU A 28 -8.15 5.24 11.08
CA GLU A 28 -7.16 4.61 10.20
C GLU A 28 -7.50 4.86 8.71
N GLN A 29 -8.77 4.78 8.34
CA GLN A 29 -9.21 5.09 6.97
C GLN A 29 -9.03 6.56 6.61
N LYS A 30 -9.24 7.46 7.56
CA LYS A 30 -8.98 8.88 7.38
C LYS A 30 -7.49 9.15 7.14
N LEU A 31 -6.62 8.50 7.88
CA LEU A 31 -5.17 8.59 7.70
C LEU A 31 -4.78 8.11 6.30
N PHE A 32 -5.31 6.97 5.85
CA PHE A 32 -5.08 6.46 4.50
C PHE A 32 -5.48 7.48 3.44
N ARG A 33 -6.64 8.09 3.59
CA ARG A 33 -7.11 9.13 2.66
C ARG A 33 -6.18 10.34 2.66
N GLU A 34 -5.78 10.83 3.82
CA GLU A 34 -4.88 11.99 3.93
C GLU A 34 -3.53 11.73 3.25
N ILE A 35 -3.01 10.50 3.36
CA ILE A 35 -1.75 10.13 2.71
C ILE A 35 -1.91 10.09 1.19
N THR A 36 -3.02 9.55 0.68
CA THR A 36 -3.14 9.17 -0.73
C THR A 36 -3.91 10.17 -1.59
N ILE A 37 -4.64 11.12 -1.00
CA ILE A 37 -5.48 12.04 -1.76
C ILE A 37 -4.65 12.81 -2.81
N GLY A 38 -5.18 12.91 -4.02
CA GLY A 38 -4.50 13.56 -5.15
C GLY A 38 -3.49 12.68 -5.87
N GLY A 39 -3.30 11.44 -5.43
CA GLY A 39 -2.33 10.52 -6.01
C GLY A 39 -2.91 9.45 -6.92
N ILE A 40 -2.03 8.56 -7.36
CA ILE A 40 -2.36 7.38 -8.16
C ILE A 40 -2.22 6.16 -7.27
N LEU A 41 -3.27 5.35 -7.16
CA LEU A 41 -3.26 4.09 -6.43
C LEU A 41 -2.99 2.95 -7.38
N ILE A 42 -2.05 2.08 -7.03
CA ILE A 42 -1.81 0.81 -7.71
C ILE A 42 -2.14 -0.32 -6.75
N MET A 43 -3.00 -1.25 -7.17
CA MET A 43 -3.44 -2.35 -6.34
C MET A 43 -3.73 -3.60 -7.16
N GLY A 44 -3.66 -4.76 -6.52
CA GLY A 44 -4.11 -6.00 -7.12
C GLY A 44 -5.63 -6.07 -7.21
N ARG A 45 -6.14 -6.96 -8.09
CA ARG A 45 -7.57 -7.11 -8.31
C ARG A 45 -8.35 -7.45 -7.03
N LYS A 46 -7.85 -8.36 -6.21
CA LYS A 46 -8.55 -8.77 -4.98
C LYS A 46 -8.66 -7.63 -3.98
N THR A 47 -7.63 -6.77 -3.89
CA THR A 47 -7.67 -5.58 -3.06
C THR A 47 -8.73 -4.61 -3.56
N TYR A 48 -8.79 -4.39 -4.89
CA TYR A 48 -9.83 -3.54 -5.46
C TYR A 48 -11.23 -4.09 -5.17
N GLU A 49 -11.44 -5.39 -5.35
CA GLU A 49 -12.74 -6.02 -5.09
C GLU A 49 -13.16 -5.91 -3.62
N SER A 50 -12.20 -5.93 -2.71
CA SER A 50 -12.46 -5.68 -1.29
C SER A 50 -12.89 -4.23 -1.01
N ILE A 51 -12.30 -3.26 -1.69
CA ILE A 51 -12.69 -1.84 -1.61
C ILE A 51 -14.04 -1.62 -2.29
N GLY A 52 -14.26 -2.24 -3.45
CA GLY A 52 -15.52 -2.31 -4.16
C GLY A 52 -15.86 -1.11 -5.04
N ARG A 53 -15.05 -0.06 -5.04
CA ARG A 53 -15.29 1.17 -5.83
C ARG A 53 -14.02 1.98 -6.01
N PRO A 54 -13.92 2.81 -7.08
CA PRO A 54 -12.86 3.81 -7.15
C PRO A 54 -12.95 4.78 -5.98
N LEU A 55 -11.79 5.15 -5.42
CA LEU A 55 -11.74 6.07 -4.28
C LEU A 55 -11.71 7.52 -4.79
N PRO A 56 -12.56 8.42 -4.25
CA PRO A 56 -12.63 9.80 -4.72
C PRO A 56 -11.31 10.54 -4.56
N GLY A 57 -11.00 11.41 -5.54
CA GLY A 57 -9.81 12.26 -5.51
C GLY A 57 -8.51 11.56 -5.81
N ARG A 58 -8.57 10.32 -6.29
CA ARG A 58 -7.41 9.48 -6.63
C ARG A 58 -7.71 8.71 -7.90
N SER A 59 -6.68 8.46 -8.72
CA SER A 59 -6.78 7.55 -9.85
C SER A 59 -6.39 6.15 -9.41
N THR A 60 -7.00 5.13 -10.00
CA THR A 60 -6.76 3.73 -9.63
C THR A 60 -6.29 2.93 -10.84
N ILE A 61 -5.21 2.19 -10.66
CA ILE A 61 -4.72 1.18 -11.62
C ILE A 61 -4.81 -0.18 -10.93
N ILE A 62 -5.52 -1.11 -11.56
CA ILE A 62 -5.67 -2.47 -11.05
C ILE A 62 -4.72 -3.38 -11.80
N VAL A 63 -3.88 -4.11 -11.06
CA VAL A 63 -2.94 -5.07 -11.62
C VAL A 63 -3.61 -6.44 -11.67
N THR A 64 -3.75 -7.00 -12.87
CA THR A 64 -4.29 -8.34 -13.08
C THR A 64 -3.77 -8.93 -14.39
N ARG A 65 -3.57 -10.23 -14.42
CA ARG A 65 -3.20 -10.95 -15.65
C ARG A 65 -4.40 -11.20 -16.57
N ASN A 66 -5.62 -10.97 -16.07
CA ASN A 66 -6.83 -11.14 -16.87
C ASN A 66 -7.05 -9.91 -17.75
N SER A 67 -6.67 -10.01 -19.03
CA SER A 67 -6.78 -8.93 -20.00
C SER A 67 -8.24 -8.52 -20.31
N ALA A 68 -9.20 -9.39 -19.99
CA ALA A 68 -10.62 -9.10 -20.18
C ALA A 68 -11.24 -8.37 -18.98
N TYR A 69 -10.50 -8.22 -17.88
CA TYR A 69 -10.99 -7.53 -16.70
C TYR A 69 -11.08 -6.02 -16.97
N SER A 70 -12.21 -5.44 -16.64
CA SER A 70 -12.38 -3.99 -16.76
C SER A 70 -13.30 -3.47 -15.66
N VAL A 71 -13.02 -2.26 -15.21
CA VAL A 71 -13.83 -1.57 -14.21
C VAL A 71 -13.98 -0.11 -14.67
N PRO A 72 -15.22 0.40 -14.79
CA PRO A 72 -15.41 1.81 -15.11
C PRO A 72 -14.69 2.71 -14.11
N GLY A 73 -13.94 3.67 -14.63
CA GLY A 73 -13.19 4.63 -13.81
C GLY A 73 -11.82 4.15 -13.32
N CYS A 74 -11.39 2.94 -13.69
CA CYS A 74 -10.08 2.42 -13.35
C CYS A 74 -9.31 2.02 -14.61
N GLU A 75 -7.99 2.11 -14.55
CA GLU A 75 -7.10 1.55 -15.55
C GLU A 75 -6.68 0.14 -15.14
N ILE A 76 -6.35 -0.68 -16.11
CA ILE A 76 -5.90 -2.07 -15.90
C ILE A 76 -4.48 -2.20 -16.43
N ALA A 77 -3.61 -2.83 -15.66
CA ALA A 77 -2.25 -3.17 -16.05
C ALA A 77 -1.98 -4.66 -15.82
N SER A 78 -1.17 -5.26 -16.67
CA SER A 78 -0.87 -6.69 -16.61
C SER A 78 0.16 -7.04 -15.52
N SER A 79 0.91 -6.06 -15.04
CA SER A 79 1.92 -6.24 -13.99
C SER A 79 2.16 -4.94 -13.24
N LEU A 80 2.80 -5.05 -12.08
CA LEU A 80 3.22 -3.87 -11.30
C LEU A 80 4.18 -3.00 -12.10
N ILE A 81 5.15 -3.60 -12.78
CA ILE A 81 6.11 -2.86 -13.61
C ILE A 81 5.40 -2.10 -14.73
N THR A 82 4.46 -2.73 -15.43
CA THR A 82 3.67 -2.08 -16.47
C THR A 82 2.86 -0.91 -15.92
N ALA A 83 2.25 -1.09 -14.76
CA ALA A 83 1.51 -0.01 -14.08
C ALA A 83 2.42 1.19 -13.78
N LEU A 84 3.60 0.95 -13.22
CA LEU A 84 4.57 2.00 -12.91
C LEU A 84 5.08 2.70 -14.17
N GLN A 85 5.35 1.96 -15.24
CA GLN A 85 5.78 2.53 -16.52
C GLN A 85 4.70 3.45 -17.11
N SER A 86 3.44 3.09 -16.98
CA SER A 86 2.33 3.87 -17.55
C SER A 86 2.18 5.26 -16.90
N VAL A 87 2.71 5.47 -15.72
CA VAL A 87 2.63 6.73 -14.96
C VAL A 87 3.99 7.39 -14.76
N SER A 88 5.02 6.95 -15.46
CA SER A 88 6.39 7.46 -15.28
C SER A 88 6.51 8.97 -15.53
N ASP A 89 5.68 9.54 -16.40
CA ASP A 89 5.67 10.97 -16.71
C ASP A 89 4.57 11.75 -15.96
N ASP A 90 3.80 11.07 -15.13
CA ASP A 90 2.73 11.71 -14.36
C ASP A 90 3.34 12.43 -13.14
N PRO A 91 3.01 13.72 -12.89
CA PRO A 91 3.58 14.45 -11.76
C PRO A 91 3.02 14.04 -10.40
N ARG A 92 1.93 13.28 -10.37
CA ARG A 92 1.30 12.88 -9.10
C ARG A 92 2.10 11.80 -8.40
N PRO A 93 2.09 11.76 -7.05
CA PRO A 93 2.70 10.66 -6.33
C PRO A 93 1.95 9.34 -6.59
N VAL A 94 2.69 8.24 -6.57
CA VAL A 94 2.15 6.89 -6.79
C VAL A 94 2.20 6.13 -5.47
N PHE A 95 1.09 5.49 -5.12
CA PHE A 95 0.93 4.70 -3.90
C PHE A 95 0.56 3.26 -4.24
N ILE A 96 1.39 2.33 -3.82
CA ILE A 96 1.13 0.88 -3.93
C ILE A 96 0.41 0.45 -2.66
N VAL A 97 -0.82 -0.03 -2.81
CA VAL A 97 -1.72 -0.22 -1.65
C VAL A 97 -2.17 -1.67 -1.43
N GLY A 98 -1.47 -2.62 -2.01
CA GLY A 98 -1.69 -4.03 -1.72
C GLY A 98 -2.08 -4.87 -2.93
N GLY A 99 -2.28 -6.12 -2.78
CA GLY A 99 -2.15 -6.92 -1.55
C GLY A 99 -0.75 -7.45 -1.28
N GLY A 100 -0.70 -8.52 -0.50
CA GLY A 100 0.57 -9.07 -0.02
C GLY A 100 1.59 -9.38 -1.09
N GLN A 101 1.18 -9.96 -2.20
CA GLN A 101 2.08 -10.27 -3.33
C GLN A 101 2.62 -9.01 -4.00
N ILE A 102 1.79 -7.97 -4.14
CA ILE A 102 2.20 -6.69 -4.71
C ILE A 102 3.21 -5.99 -3.80
N TYR A 103 2.97 -5.97 -2.49
CA TYR A 103 3.92 -5.43 -1.52
C TYR A 103 5.26 -6.16 -1.57
N GLN A 104 5.22 -7.49 -1.60
CA GLN A 104 6.42 -8.31 -1.64
C GLN A 104 7.24 -8.03 -2.90
N GLN A 105 6.60 -7.98 -4.06
CA GLN A 105 7.25 -7.67 -5.31
C GLN A 105 7.88 -6.28 -5.30
N ALA A 106 7.16 -5.27 -4.80
CA ALA A 106 7.65 -3.90 -4.74
C ALA A 106 8.91 -3.79 -3.88
N LEU A 107 8.92 -4.43 -2.72
CA LEU A 107 10.09 -4.42 -1.83
C LEU A 107 11.25 -5.25 -2.39
N ALA A 108 10.97 -6.45 -2.90
CA ALA A 108 12.00 -7.34 -3.44
C ALA A 108 12.71 -6.74 -4.66
N GLN A 109 12.00 -5.99 -5.50
CA GLN A 109 12.54 -5.39 -6.72
C GLN A 109 12.99 -3.94 -6.53
N GLY A 110 12.95 -3.41 -5.31
CA GLY A 110 13.41 -2.06 -5.01
C GLY A 110 12.59 -0.96 -5.70
N LEU A 111 11.30 -1.16 -5.91
CA LEU A 111 10.45 -0.26 -6.66
C LEU A 111 9.90 0.91 -5.83
N ALA A 112 9.99 0.86 -4.50
CA ALA A 112 9.44 1.87 -3.61
C ALA A 112 10.53 2.81 -3.09
N ASN A 113 10.25 4.11 -3.12
CA ASN A 113 11.09 5.15 -2.53
C ASN A 113 10.82 5.33 -1.03
N ALA A 114 9.60 5.02 -0.60
CA ALA A 114 9.16 5.25 0.77
C ALA A 114 8.08 4.23 1.17
N VAL A 115 7.87 4.10 2.48
CA VAL A 115 6.83 3.23 3.05
C VAL A 115 6.09 3.98 4.14
N HIS A 116 4.77 4.07 3.99
CA HIS A 116 3.86 4.49 5.04
C HIS A 116 3.28 3.22 5.67
N LEU A 117 3.63 2.94 6.91
CA LEU A 117 3.23 1.71 7.59
C LEU A 117 2.50 2.03 8.88
N THR A 118 1.26 1.58 8.97
CA THR A 118 0.46 1.66 10.19
C THR A 118 0.44 0.29 10.84
N THR A 119 0.82 0.21 12.11
CA THR A 119 0.75 -1.02 12.88
C THR A 119 -0.36 -0.89 13.92
N ILE A 120 -1.40 -1.69 13.76
CA ILE A 120 -2.53 -1.78 14.67
C ILE A 120 -2.06 -2.54 15.91
N GLN A 121 -2.25 -1.98 17.10
CA GLN A 121 -1.66 -2.48 18.34
C GLN A 121 -2.47 -3.64 18.93
N THR A 122 -2.75 -4.63 18.10
CA THR A 122 -3.40 -5.88 18.49
C THR A 122 -2.97 -6.99 17.55
N GLU A 123 -3.06 -8.23 18.02
CA GLU A 123 -2.91 -9.40 17.17
C GLU A 123 -4.27 -9.81 16.62
N VAL A 124 -4.30 -10.32 15.41
CA VAL A 124 -5.52 -10.78 14.74
C VAL A 124 -5.28 -12.11 14.05
N GLU A 125 -6.35 -12.83 13.75
CA GLU A 125 -6.29 -14.00 12.89
C GLU A 125 -6.32 -13.59 11.43
N GLY A 126 -5.56 -14.29 10.59
CA GLY A 126 -5.56 -14.07 9.16
C GLY A 126 -4.54 -14.93 8.46
N ASP A 127 -4.64 -14.92 7.14
CA ASP A 127 -3.83 -15.77 6.25
C ASP A 127 -2.91 -14.96 5.32
N ILE A 128 -2.99 -13.64 5.35
CA ILE A 128 -2.16 -12.78 4.52
C ILE A 128 -1.28 -11.94 5.43
N THR A 129 0.03 -11.94 5.16
CA THR A 129 1.02 -11.19 5.94
C THR A 129 1.69 -10.13 5.10
N PHE A 130 2.15 -9.05 5.76
CA PHE A 130 3.04 -8.08 5.16
C PHE A 130 4.45 -8.70 5.06
N PRO A 131 5.26 -8.34 4.03
CA PRO A 131 6.67 -8.74 4.00
C PRO A 131 7.42 -8.31 5.26
N ASP A 132 8.53 -8.98 5.56
CA ASP A 132 9.37 -8.58 6.69
C ASP A 132 9.84 -7.14 6.51
N PHE A 133 9.43 -6.28 7.42
CA PHE A 133 9.72 -4.84 7.35
C PHE A 133 9.74 -4.27 8.78
N PRO A 134 10.65 -3.33 9.13
CA PRO A 134 11.61 -2.66 8.24
C PRO A 134 12.83 -3.51 7.88
N THR A 135 13.42 -3.20 6.72
CA THR A 135 14.68 -3.76 6.27
C THR A 135 15.80 -2.71 6.39
N PRO A 136 17.10 -3.12 6.32
CA PRO A 136 18.21 -2.15 6.41
C PRO A 136 18.22 -1.08 5.31
N ASP A 137 17.49 -1.30 4.20
CA ASP A 137 17.42 -0.37 3.07
C ASP A 137 16.59 0.89 3.37
N PHE A 138 15.83 0.89 4.45
CA PHE A 138 14.93 1.98 4.82
C PHE A 138 15.28 2.54 6.18
N LYS A 139 15.11 3.85 6.35
CA LYS A 139 15.28 4.53 7.63
C LYS A 139 13.94 5.12 8.08
N LEU A 140 13.67 5.06 9.38
CA LEU A 140 12.51 5.72 9.99
C LEU A 140 12.72 7.24 9.98
N VAL A 141 11.77 7.97 9.39
CA VAL A 141 11.81 9.43 9.30
C VAL A 141 10.82 10.07 10.24
N LYS A 142 9.63 9.48 10.37
CA LYS A 142 8.53 10.05 11.16
C LYS A 142 7.76 8.93 11.84
N GLU A 143 7.28 9.20 13.04
CA GLU A 143 6.47 8.28 13.81
C GLU A 143 5.40 9.04 14.58
N THR A 144 4.18 8.53 14.58
CA THR A 144 3.04 9.14 15.28
C THR A 144 2.18 8.06 15.91
N HIS A 145 1.91 8.20 17.20
CA HIS A 145 1.00 7.33 17.93
C HIS A 145 -0.42 7.89 17.91
N PHE A 146 -1.38 7.07 17.56
CA PHE A 146 -2.80 7.43 17.54
C PHE A 146 -3.56 6.61 18.56
N ALA A 147 -4.28 7.30 19.46
CA ALA A 147 -5.23 6.66 20.37
C ALA A 147 -6.56 6.49 19.65
N SER A 148 -7.16 5.30 19.75
CA SER A 148 -8.43 4.98 19.11
C SER A 148 -9.11 3.82 19.87
N ASN A 149 -10.16 3.25 19.31
CA ASN A 149 -10.76 2.02 19.85
C ASN A 149 -9.74 0.87 19.92
N ILE A 150 -8.80 0.83 18.99
CA ILE A 150 -7.54 0.09 19.07
C ILE A 150 -6.46 1.08 18.69
N ASP A 151 -5.46 1.27 19.54
CA ASP A 151 -4.37 2.21 19.24
C ASP A 151 -3.60 1.75 18.01
N TYR A 152 -3.03 2.69 17.28
CA TYR A 152 -2.19 2.36 16.13
C TYR A 152 -1.00 3.31 16.03
N LEU A 153 0.08 2.77 15.47
CA LEU A 153 1.33 3.46 15.26
C LEU A 153 1.52 3.70 13.77
N TYR A 154 1.64 4.95 13.37
CA TYR A 154 1.99 5.30 11.99
C TYR A 154 3.47 5.58 11.91
N GLN A 155 4.16 4.97 10.94
CA GLN A 155 5.57 5.19 10.68
C GLN A 155 5.79 5.47 9.20
N TYR A 156 6.64 6.46 8.92
CA TYR A 156 7.07 6.80 7.58
C TYR A 156 8.55 6.50 7.43
N PHE A 157 8.88 5.70 6.43
CA PHE A 157 10.25 5.27 6.12
C PHE A 157 10.64 5.78 4.74
N GLU A 158 11.89 6.17 4.58
CA GLU A 158 12.48 6.51 3.29
C GLU A 158 13.60 5.54 2.95
N LYS A 159 13.69 5.19 1.67
CA LYS A 159 14.77 4.34 1.18
C LYS A 159 16.10 5.07 1.31
N ILE A 160 17.10 4.39 1.88
CA ILE A 160 18.45 4.91 1.97
C ILE A 160 19.08 4.83 0.59
N PRO A 161 19.69 5.93 0.06
CA PRO A 161 20.37 5.88 -1.23
C PRO A 161 21.46 4.82 -1.22
N GLY A 162 21.58 4.06 -2.33
CA GLY A 162 22.66 3.11 -2.49
C GLY A 162 24.02 3.78 -2.58
N PRO A 163 25.12 3.00 -2.48
CA PRO A 163 26.44 3.57 -2.63
C PRO A 163 26.61 4.24 -3.99
N ILE A 164 27.26 5.38 -3.98
CA ILE A 164 27.61 6.09 -5.21
C ILE A 164 28.87 5.40 -5.78
N GLU A 165 28.73 4.85 -6.97
CA GLU A 165 29.85 4.25 -7.69
C GLU A 165 30.51 5.26 -8.62
#